data_7d7d9dc1622cd9ee5b9e144526a34208
#
_entry.id   7d7d9dc1622cd9ee5b9e144526a34208
#
_cell.length_a   1.000
_cell.length_b   1.000
_cell.length_c   1.000
_cell.angle_alpha   90.00
_cell.angle_beta   90.00
_cell.angle_gamma   90.00
#
_symmetry.space_group_name_H-M   'P 1'
#
loop_
_entity.id
_entity.type
_entity.pdbx_description
1 polymer ?
#
loop_
_entity_poly.entity_id
_entity_poly.type
_entity_poly.pdbx_seq_one_letter_code
_entity_poly.pdbx_strand_id
1 'polypeptide(L)'
;MRESPLNHPGRVYDKIAESIKKLYQKAHLVHGDLSEYNIMMVDSDPLFFDFAQAVPPEHPMARQFLERDLIRMNEYFTKIGVTVAPMERLVPWVTGEDGNES
;
A
#
# COMPACT_ATOMS: atom_id res chain seq x y z
N MET A 1 7.63 8.11 -7.82
CA MET A 1 8.31 7.91 -6.54
C MET A 1 9.74 7.40 -6.73
N ARG A 2 10.04 6.77 -7.81
CA ARG A 2 11.36 6.16 -7.99
C ARG A 2 12.43 7.12 -8.40
N GLU A 3 12.08 8.32 -8.82
CA GLU A 3 13.00 9.16 -9.45
C GLU A 3 13.83 10.01 -8.60
N SER A 4 13.52 10.37 -7.49
CA SER A 4 14.31 11.27 -6.70
C SER A 4 14.34 10.79 -5.28
N PRO A 5 15.34 11.22 -4.52
CA PRO A 5 15.38 10.87 -3.12
C PRO A 5 14.15 11.40 -2.44
N LEU A 6 13.57 10.60 -1.58
CA LEU A 6 12.41 11.04 -0.85
C LEU A 6 12.85 11.81 0.38
N ASN A 7 12.22 12.95 0.62
CA ASN A 7 12.36 13.62 1.88
C ASN A 7 11.38 12.96 2.82
N HIS A 8 11.78 12.64 4.00
CA HIS A 8 10.91 12.03 5.02
C HIS A 8 10.28 10.74 4.53
N PRO A 9 11.09 9.74 4.17
CA PRO A 9 10.54 8.52 3.58
C PRO A 9 9.62 7.75 4.52
N GLY A 10 9.81 7.85 5.83
CA GLY A 10 8.89 7.20 6.77
C GLY A 10 7.50 7.78 6.70
N ARG A 11 7.41 9.10 6.48
CA ARG A 11 6.11 9.74 6.35
C ARG A 11 5.44 9.34 5.04
N VAL A 12 6.23 9.18 3.98
CA VAL A 12 5.69 8.73 2.70
C VAL A 12 5.20 7.30 2.83
N TYR A 13 5.94 6.45 3.53
CA TYR A 13 5.52 5.08 3.80
C TYR A 13 4.14 5.07 4.48
N ASP A 14 3.97 5.89 5.50
CA ASP A 14 2.70 5.94 6.24
C ASP A 14 1.57 6.39 5.32
N LYS A 15 1.81 7.36 4.47
CA LYS A 15 0.77 7.86 3.57
C LYS A 15 0.37 6.82 2.54
N ILE A 16 1.34 6.06 2.02
CA ILE A 16 1.02 5.02 1.05
C ILE A 16 0.26 3.90 1.74
N ALA A 17 0.65 3.50 2.94
CA ALA A 17 -0.06 2.47 3.68
C ALA A 17 -1.49 2.91 3.97
N GLU A 18 -1.69 4.16 4.35
CA GLU A 18 -3.04 4.68 4.58
C GLU A 18 -3.86 4.71 3.31
N SER A 19 -3.23 5.00 2.18
CA SER A 19 -3.93 5.02 0.91
C SER A 19 -4.36 3.62 0.49
N ILE A 20 -3.54 2.61 0.74
CA ILE A 20 -3.90 1.23 0.48
C ILE A 20 -5.08 0.82 1.37
N LYS A 21 -5.06 1.23 2.64
CA LYS A 21 -6.15 0.94 3.55
C LYS A 21 -7.45 1.60 3.07
N LYS A 22 -7.39 2.84 2.63
CA LYS A 22 -8.58 3.53 2.13
C LYS A 22 -9.09 2.89 0.85
N LEU A 23 -8.18 2.47 -0.02
CA LEU A 23 -8.57 1.80 -1.24
C LEU A 23 -9.33 0.52 -0.90
N TYR A 24 -8.83 -0.25 0.04
CA TYR A 24 -9.47 -1.48 0.44
C TYR A 24 -10.82 -1.22 1.12
N GLN A 25 -10.83 -0.36 2.13
CA GLN A 25 -11.99 -0.22 2.99
C GLN A 25 -13.05 0.70 2.43
N LYS A 26 -12.67 1.73 1.69
CA LYS A 26 -13.63 2.69 1.21
C LYS A 26 -13.96 2.53 -0.26
N ALA A 27 -13.00 2.22 -1.08
CA ALA A 27 -13.24 2.04 -2.51
C ALA A 27 -13.50 0.57 -2.86
N HIS A 28 -13.27 -0.36 -1.91
CA HIS A 28 -13.47 -1.77 -2.11
C HIS A 28 -12.65 -2.31 -3.27
N LEU A 29 -11.35 -1.94 -3.27
CA LEU A 29 -10.43 -2.39 -4.31
C LEU A 29 -9.10 -2.81 -3.72
N VAL A 30 -8.50 -3.82 -4.33
CA VAL A 30 -7.12 -4.20 -4.13
C VAL A 30 -6.43 -3.94 -5.46
N HIS A 31 -5.35 -3.17 -5.46
CA HIS A 31 -4.70 -2.78 -6.70
C HIS A 31 -4.14 -3.99 -7.44
N GLY A 32 -3.41 -4.84 -6.76
CA GLY A 32 -2.94 -6.08 -7.33
C GLY A 32 -1.62 -6.01 -8.07
N ASP A 33 -1.07 -4.82 -8.27
CA ASP A 33 0.20 -4.69 -8.99
C ASP A 33 0.95 -3.45 -8.59
N LEU A 34 0.88 -3.07 -7.30
CA LEU A 34 1.56 -1.86 -6.85
C LEU A 34 3.07 -2.03 -6.90
N SER A 35 3.74 -0.98 -7.33
CA SER A 35 5.19 -0.91 -7.34
C SER A 35 5.58 0.56 -7.33
N GLU A 36 6.86 0.82 -7.19
CA GLU A 36 7.34 2.20 -7.22
C GLU A 36 7.08 2.86 -8.59
N TYR A 37 6.78 2.05 -9.63
CA TYR A 37 6.56 2.61 -10.94
C TYR A 37 5.13 3.09 -11.16
N ASN A 38 4.17 2.61 -10.39
CA ASN A 38 2.79 3.05 -10.55
C ASN A 38 2.28 3.81 -9.34
N ILE A 39 3.18 4.41 -8.57
CA ILE A 39 2.84 5.33 -7.51
C ILE A 39 3.59 6.63 -7.77
N MET A 40 2.88 7.76 -7.76
CA MET A 40 3.50 9.05 -7.91
C MET A 40 3.11 9.91 -6.72
N MET A 41 4.03 10.68 -6.19
CA MET A 41 3.74 11.61 -5.12
C MET A 41 3.37 12.95 -5.72
N VAL A 42 2.18 13.45 -5.43
CA VAL A 42 1.70 14.72 -5.92
C VAL A 42 1.34 15.56 -4.72
N ASP A 43 2.05 16.64 -4.50
CA ASP A 43 1.84 17.53 -3.35
C ASP A 43 1.84 16.74 -2.05
N SER A 44 2.78 15.85 -1.91
CA SER A 44 2.98 15.02 -0.71
C SER A 44 1.92 13.95 -0.52
N ASP A 45 1.05 13.72 -1.51
CA ASP A 45 0.08 12.64 -1.42
C ASP A 45 0.33 11.61 -2.51
N PRO A 46 0.16 10.32 -2.20
CA PRO A 46 0.39 9.31 -3.21
C PRO A 46 -0.79 9.20 -4.18
N LEU A 47 -0.47 8.98 -5.45
CA LEU A 47 -1.47 8.76 -6.47
C LEU A 47 -1.11 7.44 -7.14
N PHE A 48 -2.05 6.52 -7.20
CA PHE A 48 -1.82 5.21 -7.76
C PHE A 48 -2.29 5.14 -9.20
N PHE A 49 -1.52 4.47 -10.04
CA PHE A 49 -1.86 4.31 -11.45
C PHE A 49 -1.98 2.84 -11.80
N ASP A 50 -2.51 2.58 -12.98
CA ASP A 50 -2.51 1.25 -13.60
C ASP A 50 -3.30 0.26 -12.79
N PHE A 51 -4.62 0.45 -12.77
CA PHE A 51 -5.53 -0.42 -12.04
C PHE A 51 -6.01 -1.61 -12.86
N ALA A 52 -5.29 -1.98 -13.91
CA ALA A 52 -5.76 -3.06 -14.79
C ALA A 52 -5.89 -4.39 -14.06
N GLN A 53 -5.11 -4.61 -12.99
CA GLN A 53 -5.18 -5.85 -12.24
C GLN A 53 -6.07 -5.74 -11.00
N ALA A 54 -6.70 -4.61 -10.77
CA ALA A 54 -7.43 -4.38 -9.54
C ALA A 54 -8.65 -5.28 -9.43
N VAL A 55 -8.92 -5.74 -8.22
CA VAL A 55 -10.05 -6.63 -7.93
C VAL A 55 -10.74 -6.18 -6.67
N PRO A 56 -12.01 -6.51 -6.49
CA PRO A 56 -12.67 -6.20 -5.22
C PRO A 56 -12.19 -7.14 -4.11
N PRO A 57 -12.39 -6.78 -2.85
CA PRO A 57 -11.91 -7.62 -1.74
C PRO A 57 -12.53 -9.02 -1.72
N GLU A 58 -13.69 -9.19 -2.33
CA GLU A 58 -14.35 -10.48 -2.36
C GLU A 58 -13.78 -11.42 -3.41
N HIS A 59 -12.94 -10.92 -4.30
CA HIS A 59 -12.36 -11.74 -5.34
C HIS A 59 -11.49 -12.82 -4.70
N PRO A 60 -11.51 -14.05 -5.24
CA PRO A 60 -10.73 -15.13 -4.62
C PRO A 60 -9.24 -14.85 -4.50
N MET A 61 -8.69 -14.02 -5.39
CA MET A 61 -7.26 -13.70 -5.35
C MET A 61 -6.96 -12.43 -4.59
N ALA A 62 -7.99 -11.77 -4.04
CA ALA A 62 -7.78 -10.43 -3.46
C ALA A 62 -6.78 -10.46 -2.32
N ARG A 63 -6.83 -11.45 -1.42
CA ARG A 63 -5.91 -11.50 -0.30
C ARG A 63 -4.47 -11.68 -0.78
N GLN A 64 -4.24 -12.54 -1.76
CA GLN A 64 -2.90 -12.72 -2.29
C GLN A 64 -2.40 -11.47 -2.96
N PHE A 65 -3.25 -10.77 -3.70
CA PHE A 65 -2.86 -9.54 -4.36
C PHE A 65 -2.54 -8.45 -3.34
N LEU A 66 -3.35 -8.34 -2.28
CA LEU A 66 -3.10 -7.36 -1.24
C LEU A 66 -1.77 -7.64 -0.55
N GLU A 67 -1.53 -8.88 -0.21
CA GLU A 67 -0.28 -9.22 0.46
C GLU A 67 0.91 -8.93 -0.44
N ARG A 68 0.80 -9.21 -1.72
CA ARG A 68 1.88 -8.92 -2.66
C ARG A 68 2.13 -7.42 -2.75
N ASP A 69 1.06 -6.61 -2.80
CA ASP A 69 1.22 -5.16 -2.86
C ASP A 69 1.94 -4.66 -1.61
N LEU A 70 1.54 -5.16 -0.45
CA LEU A 70 2.14 -4.71 0.81
C LEU A 70 3.58 -5.19 0.95
N ILE A 71 3.88 -6.40 0.49
CA ILE A 71 5.26 -6.91 0.53
C ILE A 71 6.15 -6.05 -0.36
N ARG A 72 5.69 -5.70 -1.55
CA ARG A 72 6.49 -4.87 -2.45
C ARG A 72 6.73 -3.49 -1.87
N MET A 73 5.71 -2.91 -1.24
CA MET A 73 5.87 -1.63 -0.56
C MET A 73 6.92 -1.74 0.53
N ASN A 74 6.82 -2.78 1.36
CA ASN A 74 7.75 -2.95 2.46
C ASN A 74 9.18 -3.18 1.95
N GLU A 75 9.34 -3.94 0.88
CA GLU A 75 10.67 -4.16 0.31
C GLU A 75 11.29 -2.87 -0.19
N TYR A 76 10.50 -2.04 -0.87
CA TYR A 76 11.04 -0.78 -1.38
C TYR A 76 11.49 0.11 -0.24
N PHE A 77 10.64 0.28 0.78
CA PHE A 77 10.97 1.20 1.86
C PHE A 77 12.08 0.65 2.76
N THR A 78 12.17 -0.66 2.91
CA THR A 78 13.28 -1.27 3.64
C THR A 78 14.61 -0.94 2.95
N LYS A 79 14.63 -0.98 1.61
CA LYS A 79 15.86 -0.67 0.89
C LYS A 79 16.32 0.75 1.10
N ILE A 80 15.42 1.68 1.34
CA ILE A 80 15.82 3.08 1.54
C ILE A 80 15.86 3.46 3.02
N GLY A 81 15.85 2.46 3.90
CA GLY A 81 16.14 2.70 5.31
C GLY A 81 14.97 2.93 6.22
N VAL A 82 13.75 2.67 5.77
CA VAL A 82 12.57 2.85 6.60
C VAL A 82 12.29 1.57 7.39
N THR A 83 11.96 1.72 8.66
CA THR A 83 11.50 0.58 9.46
C THR A 83 10.03 0.36 9.13
N VAL A 84 9.72 -0.77 8.50
CA VAL A 84 8.37 -1.02 8.02
C VAL A 84 7.58 -1.86 9.01
N ALA A 85 6.27 -1.81 8.91
CA ALA A 85 5.39 -2.61 9.76
C ALA A 85 5.45 -4.07 9.33
N PRO A 86 5.42 -5.01 10.26
CA PRO A 86 5.41 -6.42 9.89
C PRO A 86 4.08 -6.79 9.26
N MET A 87 4.10 -7.76 8.36
CA MET A 87 2.91 -8.15 7.62
C MET A 87 1.80 -8.62 8.54
N GLU A 88 2.12 -9.29 9.64
CA GLU A 88 1.09 -9.78 10.54
C GLU A 88 0.32 -8.66 11.23
N ARG A 89 0.85 -7.43 11.24
CA ARG A 89 0.11 -6.29 11.73
C ARG A 89 -0.48 -5.51 10.59
N LEU A 90 0.23 -5.41 9.47
CA LEU A 90 -0.14 -4.54 8.38
C LEU A 90 -1.40 -5.05 7.67
N VAL A 91 -1.49 -6.35 7.42
CA VAL A 91 -2.64 -6.91 6.72
C VAL A 91 -3.93 -6.70 7.52
N PRO A 92 -4.00 -7.03 8.82
CA PRO A 92 -5.23 -6.79 9.57
C PRO A 92 -5.59 -5.31 9.66
N TRP A 93 -4.58 -4.45 9.73
CA TRP A 93 -4.83 -3.01 9.81
C TRP A 93 -5.44 -2.48 8.50
N VAL A 94 -4.94 -2.96 7.34
CA VAL A 94 -5.46 -2.54 6.04
C VAL A 94 -6.89 -3.06 5.85
N THR A 95 -7.15 -4.31 6.22
CA THR A 95 -8.43 -4.92 5.96
C THR A 95 -9.48 -4.59 7.02
N GLY A 96 -9.05 -4.04 8.14
CA GLY A 96 -9.97 -3.78 9.25
C GLY A 96 -10.20 -4.98 10.13
N GLU A 97 -9.43 -6.05 9.94
CA GLU A 97 -9.62 -7.25 10.72
C GLU A 97 -9.04 -7.16 12.11
N ASP A 98 -8.23 -6.14 12.38
CA ASP A 98 -7.64 -5.99 13.69
C ASP A 98 -8.68 -5.55 14.73
N GLY A 99 -9.87 -5.20 14.28
CA GLY A 99 -10.96 -4.94 15.19
C GLY A 99 -10.88 -3.64 15.92
N ASN A 100 -9.91 -2.83 15.58
CA ASN A 100 -9.74 -1.69 16.34
C ASN A 100 -9.64 -0.54 15.61
N GLU A 101 -10.07 -0.48 14.52
CA GLU A 101 -10.03 0.56 13.80
C GLU A 101 -10.86 1.47 13.97
N SER A 102 -11.22 1.86 14.00
CA SER A 102 -12.10 2.89 14.20
C SER A 102 -11.88 4.05 13.43
#